data_fd88c1b3e8420b67faa33f3451903b70
#
_entry.id   fd88c1b3e8420b67faa33f3451903b70
#
_cell.length_a   1.000
_cell.length_b   1.000
_cell.length_c   1.000
_cell.angle_alpha   90.00
_cell.angle_beta   90.00
_cell.angle_gamma   90.00
#
_symmetry.space_group_name_H-M   'P 1'
#
loop_
_entity.id
_entity.type
_entity.pdbx_description
1 polymer ?
#
loop_
_entity_poly.entity_id
_entity_poly.type
_entity_poly.pdbx_seq_one_letter_code
_entity_poly.pdbx_strand_id
1 'polypeptide(L)'
;MFPSTFLAVAGTTLLATQSLAHVIPERANARSVLTPDSVRRGISPRQSASASAGGATLDIKITNSASGKMYAYIMGEDETSGKHVFFQDGSTSWYYPSASGSTRARSANTAIDVTSNKLAIEVDGNGTKTITLPQYLNSGRVYIGAKPMTFMMDTSGNLVEPSPVDTSDANYDFAWGIVELAWSSNELAADLSYVDSVALALGLKVTTTDGQEYYDAGLPAGSLQKVCSELAAVSDDWGNTCVKGSGGDLIRALAPAKYVSANSAGSLSTFYDSYIDKVWQKYATSTLTVNTEVSTWGPNVTCKVSGGGNGSALVCNQPDGNTYNYNKPTTMDVLGCNSGPFTSQGSNDYQSRTWPRLCAAFTRSTLLLDGGDVTPSSQIGASRYYTGGVTNHFSRIVHETVTPGKTGTGAYAFAFDDVNAPGTGENESGMFQVGNAKSMEIMVRGT
;
A
#
# COMPACT_ATOMS: atom_id res chain seq x y z
N MET A 1 16.76 -64.63 19.85
CA MET A 1 15.88 -63.55 20.38
C MET A 1 16.69 -62.31 20.48
N PHE A 2 16.55 -61.44 19.52
CA PHE A 2 17.16 -60.10 19.52
C PHE A 2 16.06 -59.08 19.46
N PRO A 3 16.04 -58.03 20.28
CA PRO A 3 15.11 -56.94 20.12
C PRO A 3 15.71 -55.87 19.17
N SER A 4 14.93 -55.51 18.20
CA SER A 4 15.21 -54.43 17.22
C SER A 4 15.09 -53.07 17.86
N THR A 5 16.16 -52.31 17.86
CA THR A 5 16.18 -50.91 18.25
C THR A 5 15.72 -50.02 17.07
N PHE A 6 14.58 -49.37 17.21
CA PHE A 6 14.16 -48.32 16.28
C PHE A 6 14.90 -47.04 16.61
N LEU A 7 15.70 -46.59 15.65
CA LEU A 7 16.31 -45.23 15.67
C LEU A 7 15.28 -44.23 15.15
N ALA A 8 14.77 -43.39 16.02
CA ALA A 8 13.95 -42.26 15.63
C ALA A 8 14.86 -41.12 15.11
N VAL A 9 14.83 -40.92 13.81
CA VAL A 9 15.43 -39.71 13.18
C VAL A 9 14.46 -38.56 13.40
N ALA A 10 14.83 -37.64 14.30
CA ALA A 10 14.15 -36.38 14.46
C ALA A 10 14.50 -35.50 13.26
N GLY A 11 13.60 -35.45 12.29
CA GLY A 11 13.64 -34.45 11.20
C GLY A 11 13.26 -33.08 11.75
N THR A 12 14.24 -32.24 11.96
CA THR A 12 14.03 -30.81 12.14
C THR A 12 13.57 -30.22 10.79
N THR A 13 12.26 -30.07 10.63
CA THR A 13 11.71 -29.21 9.58
C THR A 13 12.07 -27.78 9.91
N LEU A 14 13.10 -27.27 9.24
CA LEU A 14 13.34 -25.83 9.13
C LEU A 14 12.14 -25.25 8.37
N LEU A 15 11.21 -24.63 9.09
CA LEU A 15 10.25 -23.71 8.51
C LEU A 15 11.05 -22.50 8.01
N ALA A 16 11.37 -22.54 6.71
CA ALA A 16 11.76 -21.32 6.02
C ALA A 16 10.60 -20.33 6.14
N THR A 17 10.75 -19.35 7.01
CA THR A 17 9.93 -18.15 7.01
C THR A 17 10.16 -17.47 5.66
N GLN A 18 9.29 -17.75 4.69
CA GLN A 18 9.22 -16.94 3.49
C GLN A 18 8.87 -15.53 3.98
N SER A 19 9.82 -14.62 3.86
CA SER A 19 9.54 -13.20 3.85
C SER A 19 8.39 -13.01 2.86
N LEU A 20 7.21 -12.68 3.38
CA LEU A 20 6.11 -12.23 2.55
C LEU A 20 6.57 -10.88 1.98
N ALA A 21 7.35 -10.94 0.90
CA ALA A 21 7.52 -9.81 0.03
C ALA A 21 6.09 -9.37 -0.29
N HIS A 22 5.75 -8.16 0.09
CA HIS A 22 4.49 -7.55 -0.27
C HIS A 22 4.51 -7.48 -1.80
N VAL A 23 3.91 -8.47 -2.43
CA VAL A 23 3.42 -8.28 -3.78
C VAL A 23 2.35 -7.22 -3.59
N ILE A 24 2.64 -5.99 -3.99
CA ILE A 24 1.54 -5.08 -4.32
C ILE A 24 0.63 -5.96 -5.17
N PRO A 25 -0.66 -6.16 -4.81
CA PRO A 25 -1.56 -6.86 -5.70
C PRO A 25 -1.32 -6.18 -7.04
N GLU A 26 -0.87 -6.94 -8.04
CA GLU A 26 -0.67 -6.42 -9.39
C GLU A 26 -1.85 -5.51 -9.63
N ARG A 27 -1.62 -4.19 -9.58
CA ARG A 27 -2.65 -3.24 -9.94
C ARG A 27 -2.98 -3.69 -11.34
N ALA A 28 -4.12 -4.38 -11.47
CA ALA A 28 -4.55 -5.02 -12.70
C ALA A 28 -4.24 -4.03 -13.79
N ASN A 29 -3.23 -4.33 -14.58
CA ASN A 29 -2.58 -3.48 -15.57
C ASN A 29 -3.28 -2.13 -15.66
N ALA A 30 -2.64 -1.03 -15.23
CA ALA A 30 -3.23 0.30 -15.25
C ALA A 30 -3.53 0.75 -16.68
N ARG A 31 -4.20 -0.11 -17.43
CA ARG A 31 -4.91 0.22 -18.64
C ARG A 31 -6.14 0.97 -18.18
N SER A 32 -5.96 2.28 -18.02
CA SER A 32 -7.02 3.28 -18.01
C SER A 32 -8.32 2.82 -17.34
N VAL A 33 -8.28 2.56 -16.04
CA VAL A 33 -9.48 2.61 -15.26
C VAL A 33 -9.65 4.05 -14.82
N LEU A 34 -10.22 4.87 -15.70
CA LEU A 34 -10.78 6.15 -15.31
C LEU A 34 -11.81 5.84 -14.22
N THR A 35 -11.50 6.17 -12.97
CA THR A 35 -12.53 6.15 -11.95
C THR A 35 -13.56 7.22 -12.31
N PRO A 36 -14.85 7.04 -11.98
CA PRO A 36 -15.87 8.07 -12.21
C PRO A 36 -15.49 9.45 -11.64
N ASP A 37 -14.63 9.51 -10.63
CA ASP A 37 -14.15 10.75 -10.03
C ASP A 37 -13.17 11.52 -10.90
N SER A 38 -12.35 10.87 -11.72
CA SER A 38 -11.49 11.58 -12.69
C SER A 38 -12.32 12.26 -13.79
N VAL A 39 -13.47 11.69 -14.15
CA VAL A 39 -14.42 12.26 -15.11
C VAL A 39 -15.19 13.44 -14.51
N ARG A 40 -15.50 13.42 -13.21
CA ARG A 40 -16.25 14.50 -12.54
C ARG A 40 -15.46 15.76 -12.28
N ARG A 41 -14.13 15.70 -12.21
CA ARG A 41 -13.27 16.87 -12.00
C ARG A 41 -12.95 17.65 -13.29
N GLY A 42 -13.68 17.40 -14.38
CA GLY A 42 -13.51 18.14 -15.63
C GLY A 42 -12.25 17.76 -16.42
N ILE A 43 -11.63 16.62 -16.10
CA ILE A 43 -10.60 16.02 -16.94
C ILE A 43 -11.35 15.28 -18.06
N SER A 44 -11.78 16.01 -19.09
CA SER A 44 -12.24 15.39 -20.33
C SER A 44 -11.14 14.52 -20.90
N PRO A 45 -11.45 13.30 -21.40
CA PRO A 45 -10.48 12.54 -22.16
C PRO A 45 -10.11 13.35 -23.39
N ARG A 46 -8.97 14.07 -23.34
CA ARG A 46 -8.40 14.65 -24.53
C ARG A 46 -7.89 13.54 -25.41
N GLN A 47 -8.34 13.56 -26.66
CA GLN A 47 -7.81 12.76 -27.76
C GLN A 47 -6.30 12.64 -27.66
N SER A 48 -5.83 11.39 -27.80
CA SER A 48 -4.43 11.02 -27.92
C SER A 48 -3.73 11.94 -28.93
N ALA A 49 -3.00 12.92 -28.44
CA ALA A 49 -1.97 13.56 -29.22
C ALA A 49 -0.86 12.51 -29.39
N SER A 50 -0.54 12.17 -30.62
CA SER A 50 0.62 11.34 -30.96
C SER A 50 1.85 11.93 -30.28
N ALA A 51 2.41 11.18 -29.31
CA ALA A 51 3.64 11.54 -28.64
C ALA A 51 4.75 11.63 -29.72
N SER A 52 5.30 12.82 -29.89
CA SER A 52 6.57 12.98 -30.58
C SER A 52 7.64 12.25 -29.76
N ALA A 53 8.56 11.56 -30.43
CA ALA A 53 9.66 10.77 -29.87
C ALA A 53 10.77 11.65 -29.24
N GLY A 54 10.42 12.53 -28.31
CA GLY A 54 11.33 13.18 -27.39
C GLY A 54 10.98 12.62 -26.02
N GLY A 55 11.92 11.92 -25.36
CA GLY A 55 11.70 11.21 -24.10
C GLY A 55 11.03 12.14 -23.08
N ALA A 56 9.89 11.70 -22.55
CA ALA A 56 9.25 12.41 -21.47
C ALA A 56 10.17 12.39 -20.23
N THR A 57 10.25 13.49 -19.52
CA THR A 57 11.03 13.63 -18.29
C THR A 57 10.12 14.08 -17.17
N LEU A 58 10.38 13.58 -15.95
CA LEU A 58 9.67 14.00 -14.75
C LEU A 58 10.70 14.45 -13.71
N ASP A 59 10.61 15.70 -13.31
CA ASP A 59 11.47 16.22 -12.23
C ASP A 59 10.92 15.76 -10.87
N ILE A 60 11.78 15.14 -10.08
CA ILE A 60 11.51 14.79 -8.67
C ILE A 60 12.33 15.73 -7.79
N LYS A 61 11.65 16.56 -7.03
CA LYS A 61 12.24 17.44 -6.02
C LYS A 61 12.01 16.84 -4.64
N ILE A 62 13.07 16.68 -3.86
CA ILE A 62 13.01 16.22 -2.48
C ILE A 62 13.45 17.37 -1.58
N THR A 63 12.53 17.85 -0.75
CA THR A 63 12.76 18.94 0.21
C THR A 63 12.81 18.33 1.62
N ASN A 64 13.96 18.37 2.26
CA ASN A 64 14.18 17.88 3.60
C ASN A 64 14.16 19.04 4.60
N SER A 65 13.11 19.14 5.41
CA SER A 65 12.98 20.13 6.49
C SER A 65 13.45 19.62 7.85
N ALA A 66 13.87 18.36 7.94
CA ALA A 66 14.51 17.85 9.15
C ALA A 66 15.97 18.33 9.24
N SER A 67 16.52 18.35 10.44
CA SER A 67 17.91 18.79 10.67
C SER A 67 18.96 17.80 10.20
N GLY A 68 18.60 16.50 10.15
CA GLY A 68 19.48 15.40 9.71
C GLY A 68 19.44 15.19 8.19
N LYS A 69 20.52 14.63 7.64
CA LYS A 69 20.57 14.20 6.24
C LYS A 69 19.58 13.05 6.02
N MET A 70 18.91 13.04 4.86
CA MET A 70 18.05 11.96 4.39
C MET A 70 18.62 11.32 3.12
N TYR A 71 18.31 10.07 2.91
CA TYR A 71 18.77 9.26 1.78
C TYR A 71 17.54 8.73 1.03
N ALA A 72 17.36 9.17 -0.20
CA ALA A 72 16.26 8.70 -1.04
C ALA A 72 16.75 7.73 -2.11
N TYR A 73 15.91 6.75 -2.43
CA TYR A 73 16.15 5.72 -3.46
C TYR A 73 14.88 5.58 -4.29
N ILE A 74 15.00 5.76 -5.59
CA ILE A 74 13.87 5.58 -6.51
C ILE A 74 14.07 4.27 -7.25
N MET A 75 13.08 3.41 -7.15
CA MET A 75 13.07 2.10 -7.78
C MET A 75 11.68 1.78 -8.32
N GLY A 76 11.58 0.78 -9.18
CA GLY A 76 10.34 0.30 -9.76
C GLY A 76 10.60 -0.64 -10.93
N GLU A 77 9.69 -0.63 -11.89
CA GLU A 77 9.79 -1.40 -13.13
C GLU A 77 9.86 -0.45 -14.32
N ASP A 78 10.85 -0.66 -15.19
CA ASP A 78 10.91 0.01 -16.47
C ASP A 78 9.68 -0.36 -17.31
N GLU A 79 8.88 0.62 -17.70
CA GLU A 79 7.63 0.41 -18.44
C GLU A 79 7.82 -0.41 -19.73
N THR A 80 8.98 -0.26 -20.39
CA THR A 80 9.25 -0.93 -21.66
C THR A 80 9.63 -2.39 -21.50
N SER A 81 10.47 -2.69 -20.52
CA SER A 81 11.05 -4.04 -20.35
C SER A 81 10.43 -4.86 -19.23
N GLY A 82 9.66 -4.22 -18.32
CA GLY A 82 9.11 -4.86 -17.12
C GLY A 82 10.18 -5.32 -16.12
N LYS A 83 11.43 -4.85 -16.25
CA LYS A 83 12.52 -5.22 -15.36
C LYS A 83 12.64 -4.25 -14.20
N HIS A 84 13.02 -4.77 -13.04
CA HIS A 84 13.35 -3.92 -11.90
C HIS A 84 14.51 -2.98 -12.22
N VAL A 85 14.34 -1.73 -11.82
CA VAL A 85 15.30 -0.66 -12.06
C VAL A 85 15.45 0.21 -10.82
N PHE A 86 16.61 0.89 -10.76
CA PHE A 86 16.85 2.00 -9.84
C PHE A 86 17.22 3.26 -10.61
N PHE A 87 16.86 4.42 -10.03
CA PHE A 87 17.47 5.69 -10.43
C PHE A 87 18.94 5.68 -10.02
N GLN A 88 19.80 6.18 -10.91
CA GLN A 88 21.22 6.33 -10.68
C GLN A 88 21.58 7.80 -10.80
N ASP A 89 22.12 8.41 -9.73
CA ASP A 89 22.46 9.84 -9.72
C ASP A 89 23.52 10.17 -10.79
N GLY A 90 23.21 11.19 -11.58
CA GLY A 90 24.05 11.62 -12.70
C GLY A 90 23.93 10.75 -13.98
N SER A 91 23.02 9.79 -14.04
CA SER A 91 22.74 8.99 -15.22
C SER A 91 21.49 9.50 -15.97
N THR A 92 21.46 9.28 -17.29
CA THR A 92 20.29 9.51 -18.16
C THR A 92 19.55 8.23 -18.48
N SER A 93 19.87 7.13 -17.81
CA SER A 93 19.23 5.82 -17.98
C SER A 93 19.04 5.14 -16.65
N TRP A 94 18.11 4.18 -16.60
CA TRP A 94 17.92 3.32 -15.44
C TRP A 94 19.13 2.45 -15.15
N TYR A 95 19.41 2.22 -13.89
CA TYR A 95 20.29 1.15 -13.43
C TYR A 95 19.48 -0.13 -13.27
N TYR A 96 19.89 -1.19 -13.98
CA TYR A 96 19.31 -2.53 -13.88
C TYR A 96 20.13 -3.36 -12.89
N PRO A 97 19.63 -3.64 -11.68
CA PRO A 97 20.38 -4.44 -10.75
C PRO A 97 20.54 -5.85 -11.31
N SER A 98 21.77 -6.30 -11.37
CA SER A 98 22.09 -7.67 -11.74
C SER A 98 22.63 -8.39 -10.52
N ALA A 99 22.19 -9.62 -10.34
CA ALA A 99 22.83 -10.51 -9.40
C ALA A 99 24.26 -10.78 -9.86
N SER A 100 25.21 -9.87 -9.59
CA SER A 100 26.60 -10.01 -10.00
C SER A 100 27.29 -11.12 -9.21
N GLY A 101 27.90 -12.07 -9.93
CA GLY A 101 28.82 -13.07 -9.41
C GLY A 101 28.39 -14.51 -9.62
N SER A 102 29.23 -15.25 -10.29
CA SER A 102 29.36 -16.69 -10.54
C SER A 102 28.10 -17.58 -10.48
N THR A 103 27.98 -18.41 -11.46
CA THR A 103 27.02 -19.51 -11.70
C THR A 103 26.95 -20.61 -10.61
N ARG A 104 27.37 -20.34 -9.38
CA ARG A 104 27.13 -21.25 -8.24
C ARG A 104 25.76 -20.94 -7.65
N ALA A 105 24.97 -22.00 -7.43
CA ALA A 105 23.67 -21.93 -6.77
C ALA A 105 23.75 -21.02 -5.54
N ARG A 106 23.03 -19.90 -5.57
CA ARG A 106 22.96 -18.98 -4.44
C ARG A 106 22.04 -19.55 -3.39
N SER A 107 22.53 -19.63 -2.19
CA SER A 107 21.74 -20.10 -1.04
C SER A 107 21.20 -18.96 -0.17
N ALA A 108 21.45 -17.70 -0.55
CA ALA A 108 21.05 -16.53 0.23
C ALA A 108 20.83 -15.29 -0.67
N ASN A 109 20.07 -14.33 -0.18
CA ASN A 109 19.88 -13.03 -0.80
C ASN A 109 21.23 -12.30 -0.93
N THR A 110 21.39 -11.49 -1.97
CA THR A 110 22.62 -10.74 -2.27
C THR A 110 22.32 -9.25 -2.21
N ALA A 111 23.14 -8.49 -1.48
CA ALA A 111 23.02 -7.03 -1.43
C ALA A 111 23.32 -6.40 -2.78
N ILE A 112 22.53 -5.38 -3.13
CA ILE A 112 22.78 -4.51 -4.28
C ILE A 112 23.83 -3.48 -3.82
N ASP A 113 24.86 -3.28 -4.63
CA ASP A 113 25.85 -2.23 -4.36
C ASP A 113 25.25 -0.85 -4.69
N VAL A 114 24.64 -0.25 -3.68
CA VAL A 114 24.00 1.07 -3.80
C VAL A 114 25.02 2.22 -3.85
N THR A 115 26.20 2.03 -3.25
CA THR A 115 27.24 3.07 -3.13
C THR A 115 28.01 3.24 -4.42
N SER A 116 28.63 2.17 -4.94
CA SER A 116 29.41 2.24 -6.19
C SER A 116 28.52 2.58 -7.39
N ASN A 117 27.25 2.20 -7.35
CA ASN A 117 26.30 2.52 -8.40
C ASN A 117 25.57 3.87 -8.18
N LYS A 118 25.91 4.64 -7.14
CA LYS A 118 25.32 5.97 -6.86
C LYS A 118 23.77 5.94 -6.87
N LEU A 119 23.18 4.96 -6.21
CA LEU A 119 21.73 4.81 -6.17
C LEU A 119 21.07 5.67 -5.09
N ALA A 120 21.87 6.17 -4.12
CA ALA A 120 21.40 7.06 -3.08
C ALA A 120 21.36 8.52 -3.58
N ILE A 121 20.21 9.15 -3.40
CA ILE A 121 20.02 10.60 -3.55
C ILE A 121 20.14 11.20 -2.15
N GLU A 122 21.27 11.81 -1.85
CA GLU A 122 21.52 12.44 -0.55
C GLU A 122 20.91 13.83 -0.50
N VAL A 123 20.14 14.11 0.56
CA VAL A 123 19.51 15.42 0.81
C VAL A 123 19.90 15.90 2.20
N ASP A 124 20.71 16.93 2.26
CA ASP A 124 21.17 17.51 3.53
C ASP A 124 20.01 18.03 4.38
N GLY A 125 20.22 18.12 5.68
CA GLY A 125 19.26 18.73 6.60
C GLY A 125 18.92 20.16 6.19
N ASN A 126 17.64 20.52 6.19
CA ASN A 126 17.13 21.80 5.70
C ASN A 126 17.52 22.09 4.24
N GLY A 127 17.74 21.05 3.46
CA GLY A 127 18.18 21.12 2.06
C GLY A 127 17.15 20.63 1.06
N THR A 128 17.49 20.79 -0.21
CA THR A 128 16.67 20.34 -1.33
C THR A 128 17.55 19.74 -2.41
N LYS A 129 17.11 18.64 -3.01
CA LYS A 129 17.72 18.02 -4.19
C LYS A 129 16.66 17.83 -5.25
N THR A 130 16.99 18.16 -6.49
CA THR A 130 16.15 17.86 -7.66
C THR A 130 16.90 16.91 -8.57
N ILE A 131 16.21 15.89 -9.04
CA ILE A 131 16.67 14.94 -10.04
C ILE A 131 15.60 14.82 -11.15
N THR A 132 15.98 14.31 -12.29
CA THR A 132 15.06 14.07 -13.40
C THR A 132 15.02 12.58 -13.71
N LEU A 133 13.83 11.98 -13.67
CA LEU A 133 13.65 10.59 -14.08
C LEU A 133 13.89 10.47 -15.59
N PRO A 134 14.67 9.46 -16.03
CA PRO A 134 15.08 9.36 -17.43
C PRO A 134 13.98 8.85 -18.36
N GLN A 135 13.07 8.02 -17.84
CA GLN A 135 12.04 7.32 -18.60
C GLN A 135 10.87 6.96 -17.68
N TYR A 136 9.76 6.50 -18.24
CA TYR A 136 8.58 6.03 -17.52
C TYR A 136 8.90 4.90 -16.53
N LEU A 137 8.14 4.87 -15.43
CA LEU A 137 8.35 3.97 -14.31
C LEU A 137 7.01 3.43 -13.81
N ASN A 138 6.84 2.10 -13.85
CA ASN A 138 5.71 1.41 -13.25
C ASN A 138 6.08 0.90 -11.85
N SER A 139 5.07 0.68 -11.00
CA SER A 139 5.26 0.14 -9.64
C SER A 139 6.38 0.86 -8.86
N GLY A 140 6.51 2.18 -9.10
CA GLY A 140 7.61 2.97 -8.57
C GLY A 140 7.45 3.24 -7.08
N ARG A 141 8.58 3.20 -6.36
CA ARG A 141 8.70 3.59 -4.96
C ARG A 141 9.87 4.51 -4.76
N VAL A 142 9.64 5.58 -3.98
CA VAL A 142 10.70 6.40 -3.43
C VAL A 142 10.84 6.04 -1.96
N TYR A 143 11.85 5.27 -1.63
CA TYR A 143 12.25 5.01 -0.25
C TYR A 143 13.02 6.20 0.29
N ILE A 144 12.70 6.64 1.48
CA ILE A 144 13.40 7.75 2.16
C ILE A 144 13.80 7.25 3.54
N GLY A 145 15.09 7.19 3.80
CA GLY A 145 15.68 6.72 5.06
C GLY A 145 16.41 7.81 5.81
N ALA A 146 16.33 7.79 7.15
CA ALA A 146 17.15 8.63 8.02
C ALA A 146 18.64 8.18 8.07
N LYS A 147 18.94 7.02 7.51
CA LYS A 147 20.28 6.46 7.30
C LYS A 147 20.37 5.85 5.90
N PRO A 148 21.58 5.56 5.38
CA PRO A 148 21.74 4.82 4.13
C PRO A 148 21.01 3.49 4.19
N MET A 149 20.27 3.15 3.10
CA MET A 149 19.47 1.93 3.02
C MET A 149 20.19 0.83 2.23
N THR A 150 19.85 -0.41 2.56
CA THR A 150 20.31 -1.62 1.88
C THR A 150 19.15 -2.27 1.13
N PHE A 151 19.39 -2.68 -0.10
CA PHE A 151 18.44 -3.44 -0.92
C PHE A 151 19.07 -4.78 -1.30
N MET A 152 18.24 -5.81 -1.45
CA MET A 152 18.69 -7.16 -1.70
C MET A 152 18.07 -7.72 -2.97
N MET A 153 18.73 -8.71 -3.57
CA MET A 153 18.13 -9.55 -4.61
C MET A 153 18.09 -11.00 -4.12
N ASP A 154 17.00 -11.69 -4.39
CA ASP A 154 16.87 -13.10 -4.08
C ASP A 154 17.68 -13.96 -5.08
N THR A 155 17.66 -15.27 -4.85
CA THR A 155 18.38 -16.25 -5.69
C THR A 155 17.80 -16.36 -7.10
N SER A 156 16.57 -15.93 -7.32
CA SER A 156 15.88 -15.91 -8.61
C SER A 156 16.09 -14.61 -9.38
N GLY A 157 16.70 -13.60 -8.74
CA GLY A 157 16.93 -12.29 -9.33
C GLY A 157 15.80 -11.30 -9.09
N ASN A 158 14.88 -11.60 -8.18
CA ASN A 158 13.85 -10.65 -7.77
C ASN A 158 14.39 -9.71 -6.70
N LEU A 159 13.86 -8.50 -6.70
CA LEU A 159 14.16 -7.52 -5.66
C LEU A 159 13.51 -7.93 -4.34
N VAL A 160 14.31 -7.87 -3.27
CA VAL A 160 13.83 -8.03 -1.88
C VAL A 160 13.81 -6.66 -1.24
N GLU A 161 12.62 -6.19 -0.92
CA GLU A 161 12.42 -4.88 -0.34
C GLU A 161 12.69 -4.86 1.16
N PRO A 162 13.02 -3.68 1.74
CA PRO A 162 13.16 -3.50 3.17
C PRO A 162 11.94 -3.97 3.96
N SER A 163 12.19 -4.69 5.05
CA SER A 163 11.14 -5.17 5.94
C SER A 163 11.01 -4.30 7.19
N PRO A 164 9.81 -3.77 7.49
CA PRO A 164 9.61 -3.01 8.72
C PRO A 164 9.50 -3.90 9.98
N VAL A 165 9.41 -5.23 9.82
CA VAL A 165 9.17 -6.18 10.92
C VAL A 165 10.28 -7.18 11.15
N ASP A 166 11.13 -7.45 10.15
CA ASP A 166 12.27 -8.37 10.29
C ASP A 166 13.42 -7.68 11.01
N THR A 167 13.67 -8.07 12.26
CA THR A 167 14.76 -7.52 13.09
C THR A 167 16.16 -7.79 12.54
N SER A 168 16.29 -8.71 11.58
CA SER A 168 17.55 -9.01 10.88
C SER A 168 17.75 -8.15 9.63
N ASP A 169 16.73 -7.41 9.17
CA ASP A 169 16.85 -6.49 8.04
C ASP A 169 17.78 -5.33 8.39
N ALA A 170 18.73 -5.04 7.49
CA ALA A 170 19.70 -3.97 7.69
C ALA A 170 19.05 -2.57 7.85
N ASN A 171 17.80 -2.42 7.37
CA ASN A 171 17.03 -1.18 7.48
C ASN A 171 16.09 -1.15 8.70
N TYR A 172 16.11 -2.18 9.54
CA TYR A 172 15.17 -2.29 10.66
C TYR A 172 15.35 -1.17 11.68
N ASP A 173 16.57 -0.84 12.05
CA ASP A 173 16.88 -0.03 13.24
C ASP A 173 16.96 1.50 12.99
N PHE A 174 16.15 2.00 12.04
CA PHE A 174 15.99 3.43 11.81
C PHE A 174 14.68 3.75 11.08
N ALA A 175 14.25 5.02 11.11
CA ALA A 175 13.05 5.49 10.44
C ALA A 175 13.25 5.56 8.92
N TRP A 176 12.30 5.03 8.15
CA TRP A 176 12.21 5.18 6.70
C TRP A 176 10.74 5.14 6.27
N GLY A 177 10.44 5.80 5.16
CA GLY A 177 9.09 5.90 4.62
C GLY A 177 9.07 5.72 3.11
N ILE A 178 7.87 5.64 2.53
CA ILE A 178 7.65 5.35 1.12
C ILE A 178 6.69 6.38 0.52
N VAL A 179 7.04 6.84 -0.69
CA VAL A 179 6.11 7.47 -1.63
C VAL A 179 5.96 6.51 -2.80
N GLU A 180 4.74 6.18 -3.17
CA GLU A 180 4.47 5.33 -4.34
C GLU A 180 4.17 6.20 -5.56
N LEU A 181 4.58 5.72 -6.74
CA LEU A 181 4.26 6.36 -8.01
C LEU A 181 4.17 5.35 -9.15
N ALA A 182 3.31 5.66 -10.10
CA ALA A 182 3.31 5.04 -11.42
C ALA A 182 3.28 6.15 -12.47
N TRP A 183 4.30 6.22 -13.31
CA TRP A 183 4.42 7.24 -14.31
C TRP A 183 4.53 6.65 -15.71
N SER A 184 3.57 6.97 -16.54
CA SER A 184 3.41 6.49 -17.92
C SER A 184 3.26 7.64 -18.89
N SER A 185 3.12 7.33 -20.19
CA SER A 185 2.78 8.31 -21.21
C SER A 185 1.41 8.98 -21.01
N ASN A 186 0.54 8.38 -20.21
CA ASN A 186 -0.83 8.85 -20.02
C ASN A 186 -0.97 9.71 -18.77
N GLU A 187 -0.32 9.31 -17.68
CA GLU A 187 -0.50 9.96 -16.38
C GLU A 187 0.63 9.64 -15.39
N LEU A 188 0.71 10.47 -14.37
CA LEU A 188 1.39 10.20 -13.10
C LEU A 188 0.32 9.89 -12.05
N ALA A 189 0.35 8.70 -11.47
CA ALA A 189 -0.33 8.37 -10.22
C ALA A 189 0.71 8.42 -9.09
N ALA A 190 0.41 9.07 -7.97
CA ALA A 190 1.32 9.14 -6.82
C ALA A 190 0.56 9.32 -5.52
N ASP A 191 1.08 8.72 -4.44
CA ASP A 191 0.53 8.80 -3.09
C ASP A 191 1.58 8.69 -1.99
N LEU A 192 1.18 9.07 -0.76
CA LEU A 192 1.97 8.86 0.46
C LEU A 192 1.56 7.52 1.06
N SER A 193 2.48 6.54 1.03
CA SER A 193 2.16 5.17 1.46
C SER A 193 2.50 4.93 2.93
N TYR A 194 1.46 4.73 3.73
CA TYR A 194 1.55 4.30 5.13
C TYR A 194 0.94 2.91 5.35
N VAL A 195 0.72 2.17 4.27
CA VAL A 195 0.13 0.81 4.30
C VAL A 195 0.92 -0.16 5.19
N ASP A 196 2.24 0.04 5.26
CA ASP A 196 3.14 -0.81 6.04
C ASP A 196 3.46 -0.23 7.42
N SER A 197 3.72 1.08 7.48
CA SER A 197 4.05 1.77 8.74
C SER A 197 4.04 3.29 8.58
N VAL A 198 3.85 4.00 9.68
CA VAL A 198 4.18 5.42 9.84
C VAL A 198 5.56 5.51 10.49
N ALA A 199 6.52 6.18 9.82
CA ALA A 199 7.84 6.45 10.37
C ALA A 199 8.28 7.89 10.11
N LEU A 200 8.22 8.34 8.86
CA LEU A 200 8.53 9.72 8.48
C LEU A 200 7.26 10.51 8.17
N ALA A 201 7.24 11.75 8.59
CA ALA A 201 6.22 12.71 8.18
C ALA A 201 6.53 13.20 6.76
N LEU A 202 5.73 12.76 5.81
CA LEU A 202 5.89 13.05 4.39
C LEU A 202 4.73 13.91 3.87
N GLY A 203 5.00 14.70 2.84
CA GLY A 203 4.00 15.40 2.05
C GLY A 203 4.33 15.33 0.56
N LEU A 204 3.35 15.57 -0.30
CA LEU A 204 3.46 15.40 -1.74
C LEU A 204 2.86 16.58 -2.49
N LYS A 205 3.53 17.03 -3.55
CA LYS A 205 2.99 18.02 -4.49
C LYS A 205 3.32 17.61 -5.92
N VAL A 206 2.34 17.68 -6.80
CA VAL A 206 2.51 17.50 -8.24
C VAL A 206 2.19 18.82 -8.94
N THR A 207 3.08 19.26 -9.84
CA THR A 207 2.87 20.43 -10.69
C THR A 207 2.76 19.99 -12.14
N THR A 208 1.77 20.49 -12.84
CA THR A 208 1.50 20.17 -14.24
C THR A 208 2.23 21.10 -15.20
N THR A 209 2.24 20.76 -16.48
CA THR A 209 2.84 21.58 -17.54
C THR A 209 2.12 22.91 -17.76
N ASP A 210 0.84 23.00 -17.40
CA ASP A 210 0.04 24.23 -17.44
C ASP A 210 0.07 25.02 -16.12
N GLY A 211 0.89 24.56 -15.15
CA GLY A 211 1.14 25.24 -13.88
C GLY A 211 0.10 24.98 -12.79
N GLN A 212 -0.82 24.04 -13.00
CA GLN A 212 -1.72 23.62 -11.91
C GLN A 212 -0.94 22.84 -10.86
N GLU A 213 -1.27 23.03 -9.58
CA GLU A 213 -0.68 22.32 -8.47
C GLU A 213 -1.70 21.43 -7.78
N TYR A 214 -1.30 20.18 -7.55
CA TYR A 214 -1.97 19.21 -6.67
C TYR A 214 -1.11 19.03 -5.44
N TYR A 215 -1.68 19.21 -4.28
CA TYR A 215 -0.92 19.26 -3.03
C TYR A 215 -1.61 18.45 -1.94
N ASP A 216 -0.88 17.51 -1.38
CA ASP A 216 -1.19 16.81 -0.15
C ASP A 216 -0.12 17.14 0.90
N ALA A 217 -0.51 17.85 1.94
CA ALA A 217 0.39 18.15 3.03
C ALA A 217 0.86 16.89 3.77
N GLY A 218 0.08 15.83 3.74
CA GLY A 218 0.38 14.58 4.43
C GLY A 218 0.53 14.75 5.95
N LEU A 219 1.39 13.95 6.54
CA LEU A 219 1.62 13.98 7.98
C LEU A 219 2.50 15.17 8.41
N PRO A 220 2.12 15.94 9.44
CA PRO A 220 2.97 16.98 10.03
C PRO A 220 4.13 16.39 10.84
N ALA A 221 5.16 17.18 11.11
CA ALA A 221 6.24 16.80 12.00
C ALA A 221 5.72 16.37 13.38
N GLY A 222 6.33 15.35 13.98
CA GLY A 222 5.89 14.77 15.25
C GLY A 222 4.72 13.78 15.14
N SER A 223 4.30 13.45 13.92
CA SER A 223 3.17 12.53 13.70
C SER A 223 3.42 11.12 14.23
N LEU A 224 4.65 10.63 14.19
CA LEU A 224 4.96 9.30 14.73
C LEU A 224 4.63 9.23 16.23
N GLN A 225 5.02 10.24 17.01
CA GLN A 225 4.73 10.31 18.45
C GLN A 225 3.23 10.42 18.71
N LYS A 226 2.53 11.23 17.91
CA LYS A 226 1.07 11.37 18.01
C LYS A 226 0.37 10.06 17.70
N VAL A 227 0.66 9.42 16.59
CA VAL A 227 0.08 8.14 16.18
C VAL A 227 0.31 7.08 17.26
N CYS A 228 1.54 6.95 17.77
CA CYS A 228 1.85 5.99 18.83
C CYS A 228 1.13 6.29 20.15
N SER A 229 1.01 7.56 20.53
CA SER A 229 0.26 7.96 21.71
C SER A 229 -1.23 7.63 21.61
N GLU A 230 -1.83 7.88 20.45
CA GLU A 230 -3.24 7.59 20.21
C GLU A 230 -3.52 6.09 20.07
N LEU A 231 -2.60 5.31 19.47
CA LEU A 231 -2.72 3.85 19.44
C LEU A 231 -2.65 3.26 20.86
N ALA A 232 -1.73 3.72 21.70
CA ALA A 232 -1.64 3.31 23.09
C ALA A 232 -2.88 3.70 23.91
N ALA A 233 -3.53 4.80 23.56
CA ALA A 233 -4.79 5.22 24.19
C ALA A 233 -5.98 4.33 23.82
N VAL A 234 -5.93 3.60 22.70
CA VAL A 234 -6.95 2.61 22.36
C VAL A 234 -6.82 1.37 23.25
N SER A 235 -5.63 0.78 23.30
CA SER A 235 -5.27 -0.33 24.20
C SER A 235 -3.77 -0.61 24.15
N ASP A 236 -3.26 -1.38 25.11
CA ASP A 236 -1.87 -1.85 25.12
C ASP A 236 -1.53 -2.62 23.83
N ASP A 237 -2.46 -3.44 23.31
CA ASP A 237 -2.26 -4.21 22.09
C ASP A 237 -2.03 -3.32 20.86
N TRP A 238 -2.79 -2.24 20.73
CA TRP A 238 -2.57 -1.25 19.68
C TRP A 238 -1.30 -0.44 19.93
N GLY A 239 -0.98 -0.09 21.17
CA GLY A 239 0.27 0.57 21.56
C GLY A 239 1.51 -0.25 21.22
N ASN A 240 1.42 -1.58 21.31
CA ASN A 240 2.51 -2.52 20.99
C ASN A 240 2.89 -2.54 19.48
N THR A 241 2.08 -1.95 18.60
CA THR A 241 2.45 -1.76 17.19
C THR A 241 3.55 -0.72 17.00
N CYS A 242 3.85 0.06 18.03
CA CYS A 242 4.89 1.09 18.01
C CYS A 242 6.26 0.52 18.35
N VAL A 243 7.18 0.61 17.41
CA VAL A 243 8.52 0.02 17.47
C VAL A 243 9.53 1.06 17.91
N LYS A 244 10.41 0.67 18.85
CA LYS A 244 11.58 1.43 19.25
C LYS A 244 12.83 0.80 18.64
N GLY A 245 13.74 1.64 18.20
CA GLY A 245 15.07 1.21 17.78
C GLY A 245 15.96 0.81 18.95
N SER A 246 17.15 0.33 18.66
CA SER A 246 18.16 -0.08 19.66
C SER A 246 18.55 1.05 20.61
N GLY A 247 18.42 2.31 20.17
CA GLY A 247 18.64 3.52 20.99
C GLY A 247 17.48 3.86 21.92
N GLY A 248 16.35 3.17 21.85
CA GLY A 248 15.14 3.44 22.65
C GLY A 248 14.18 4.48 22.06
N ASP A 249 14.56 5.15 20.99
CA ASP A 249 13.71 6.13 20.29
C ASP A 249 12.66 5.42 19.43
N LEU A 250 11.49 6.02 19.30
CA LEU A 250 10.46 5.56 18.36
C LEU A 250 10.98 5.67 16.93
N ILE A 251 10.86 4.59 16.17
CA ILE A 251 11.29 4.53 14.77
C ILE A 251 10.15 4.30 13.79
N ARG A 252 9.07 3.65 14.22
CA ARG A 252 7.84 3.48 13.43
C ARG A 252 6.65 3.01 14.24
N ALA A 253 5.46 3.28 13.73
CA ALA A 253 4.22 2.61 14.09
C ALA A 253 3.88 1.62 12.96
N LEU A 254 3.83 0.33 13.23
CA LEU A 254 3.49 -0.70 12.25
C LEU A 254 1.99 -0.68 11.94
N ALA A 255 1.63 -0.82 10.68
CA ALA A 255 0.27 -1.18 10.32
C ALA A 255 -0.10 -2.53 10.96
N PRO A 256 -1.36 -2.75 11.37
CA PRO A 256 -1.73 -3.92 12.16
C PRO A 256 -1.49 -5.24 11.42
N ALA A 257 -1.62 -5.28 10.09
CA ALA A 257 -1.28 -6.47 9.31
C ALA A 257 0.20 -6.86 9.46
N LYS A 258 1.10 -5.89 9.42
CA LYS A 258 2.54 -6.12 9.60
C LYS A 258 2.86 -6.58 11.03
N TYR A 259 2.24 -5.92 12.01
CA TYR A 259 2.41 -6.32 13.42
C TYR A 259 1.94 -7.76 13.67
N VAL A 260 0.73 -8.12 13.20
CA VAL A 260 0.15 -9.47 13.37
C VAL A 260 0.97 -10.52 12.62
N SER A 261 1.51 -10.21 11.43
CA SER A 261 2.37 -11.15 10.70
C SER A 261 3.62 -11.55 11.49
N ALA A 262 4.17 -10.63 12.28
CA ALA A 262 5.33 -10.88 13.15
C ALA A 262 4.93 -11.43 14.54
N ASN A 263 3.67 -11.22 14.97
CA ASN A 263 3.16 -11.53 16.31
C ASN A 263 1.82 -12.26 16.24
N SER A 264 1.76 -13.38 15.53
CA SER A 264 0.52 -14.12 15.21
C SER A 264 -0.27 -14.63 16.42
N ALA A 265 0.34 -14.75 17.60
CA ALA A 265 -0.30 -15.15 18.84
C ALA A 265 -0.87 -13.97 19.65
N GLY A 266 -0.69 -12.74 19.21
CA GLY A 266 -1.20 -11.55 19.89
C GLY A 266 -2.71 -11.37 19.72
N SER A 267 -3.34 -10.61 20.61
CA SER A 267 -4.79 -10.35 20.64
C SER A 267 -5.30 -9.66 19.37
N LEU A 268 -4.46 -8.87 18.68
CA LEU A 268 -4.83 -8.27 17.42
C LEU A 268 -5.06 -9.30 16.30
N SER A 269 -4.56 -10.53 16.44
CA SER A 269 -4.77 -11.60 15.44
C SER A 269 -6.22 -12.09 15.33
N THR A 270 -7.06 -11.80 16.32
CA THR A 270 -8.50 -12.15 16.37
C THR A 270 -9.39 -10.92 16.53
N PHE A 271 -8.82 -9.73 16.38
CA PHE A 271 -9.49 -8.46 16.69
C PHE A 271 -10.81 -8.26 15.93
N TYR A 272 -10.85 -8.64 14.66
CA TYR A 272 -12.04 -8.50 13.81
C TYR A 272 -13.03 -9.65 13.89
N ASP A 273 -12.73 -10.75 14.57
CA ASP A 273 -13.56 -11.99 14.51
C ASP A 273 -15.02 -11.72 14.88
N SER A 274 -15.28 -10.98 15.96
CA SER A 274 -16.65 -10.64 16.39
C SER A 274 -17.40 -9.75 15.39
N TYR A 275 -16.69 -8.86 14.70
CA TYR A 275 -17.27 -8.01 13.66
C TYR A 275 -17.60 -8.82 12.40
N ILE A 276 -16.68 -9.67 11.98
CA ILE A 276 -16.86 -10.59 10.85
C ILE A 276 -18.07 -11.50 11.09
N ASP A 277 -18.21 -12.06 12.30
CA ASP A 277 -19.36 -12.88 12.66
C ASP A 277 -20.70 -12.13 12.50
N LYS A 278 -20.76 -10.89 12.98
CA LYS A 278 -21.96 -10.05 12.86
C LYS A 278 -22.28 -9.71 11.40
N VAL A 279 -21.27 -9.43 10.58
CA VAL A 279 -21.42 -9.20 9.15
C VAL A 279 -21.99 -10.45 8.47
N TRP A 280 -21.45 -11.64 8.77
CA TRP A 280 -21.95 -12.90 8.23
C TRP A 280 -23.38 -13.19 8.64
N GLN A 281 -23.76 -12.93 9.90
CA GLN A 281 -25.13 -13.06 10.39
C GLN A 281 -26.09 -12.09 9.69
N LYS A 282 -25.71 -10.82 9.52
CA LYS A 282 -26.53 -9.82 8.83
C LYS A 282 -26.82 -10.24 7.40
N TYR A 283 -25.79 -10.62 6.64
CA TYR A 283 -25.94 -10.93 5.23
C TYR A 283 -26.36 -12.38 4.94
N ALA A 284 -26.60 -13.20 5.95
CA ALA A 284 -27.36 -14.44 5.81
C ALA A 284 -28.85 -14.18 5.55
N THR A 285 -29.39 -13.05 6.02
CA THR A 285 -30.82 -12.71 5.90
C THR A 285 -31.08 -11.51 5.00
N SER A 286 -30.09 -10.60 4.83
CA SER A 286 -30.17 -9.43 3.97
C SER A 286 -29.19 -9.53 2.79
N THR A 287 -29.37 -8.68 1.77
CA THR A 287 -28.50 -8.60 0.61
C THR A 287 -27.46 -7.49 0.79
N LEU A 288 -26.20 -7.78 0.50
CA LEU A 288 -25.15 -6.79 0.34
C LEU A 288 -25.02 -6.46 -1.16
N THR A 289 -25.04 -5.19 -1.49
CA THR A 289 -24.80 -4.70 -2.84
C THR A 289 -23.40 -4.10 -2.93
N VAL A 290 -22.57 -4.63 -3.83
CA VAL A 290 -21.26 -4.05 -4.14
C VAL A 290 -21.41 -3.21 -5.40
N ASN A 291 -21.24 -1.89 -5.25
CA ASN A 291 -21.24 -0.95 -6.35
C ASN A 291 -19.87 -0.95 -7.04
N THR A 292 -19.78 -1.50 -8.24
CA THR A 292 -18.53 -1.55 -9.00
C THR A 292 -18.11 -0.18 -9.54
N GLU A 293 -19.03 0.79 -9.59
CA GLU A 293 -18.87 2.13 -10.19
C GLU A 293 -18.56 2.10 -11.69
N VAL A 294 -18.79 0.98 -12.35
CA VAL A 294 -18.60 0.82 -13.80
C VAL A 294 -19.95 0.71 -14.48
N SER A 295 -20.41 1.83 -15.04
CA SER A 295 -21.77 1.90 -15.66
C SER A 295 -21.96 0.99 -16.87
N THR A 296 -20.89 0.69 -17.61
CA THR A 296 -20.94 -0.16 -18.81
C THR A 296 -21.13 -1.64 -18.50
N TRP A 297 -20.83 -2.08 -17.28
CA TRP A 297 -20.98 -3.49 -16.89
C TRP A 297 -22.29 -3.77 -16.14
N GLY A 298 -23.05 -2.72 -15.82
CA GLY A 298 -24.07 -2.80 -14.80
C GLY A 298 -23.45 -2.59 -13.40
N PRO A 299 -23.98 -1.66 -12.62
CA PRO A 299 -23.22 -1.09 -11.51
C PRO A 299 -23.05 -2.04 -10.32
N ASN A 300 -23.91 -3.04 -10.14
CA ASN A 300 -24.04 -3.71 -8.87
C ASN A 300 -23.82 -5.22 -8.96
N VAL A 301 -22.96 -5.70 -8.07
CA VAL A 301 -22.85 -7.13 -7.74
C VAL A 301 -23.67 -7.35 -6.45
N THR A 302 -24.59 -8.34 -6.46
CA THR A 302 -25.44 -8.63 -5.29
C THR A 302 -24.94 -9.86 -4.56
N CYS A 303 -24.72 -9.73 -3.26
CA CYS A 303 -24.12 -10.76 -2.44
C CYS A 303 -25.01 -11.17 -1.27
N LYS A 304 -25.01 -12.44 -0.92
CA LYS A 304 -25.70 -12.98 0.25
C LYS A 304 -24.89 -14.14 0.84
N VAL A 305 -24.81 -14.22 2.16
CA VAL A 305 -24.18 -15.38 2.80
C VAL A 305 -25.07 -16.61 2.61
N SER A 306 -24.50 -17.69 2.09
CA SER A 306 -25.14 -18.97 1.84
C SER A 306 -24.25 -20.12 2.35
N GLY A 307 -24.87 -21.24 2.67
CA GLY A 307 -24.22 -22.38 3.31
C GLY A 307 -24.34 -22.34 4.83
N GLY A 308 -23.87 -23.37 5.52
CA GLY A 308 -23.92 -23.52 6.96
C GLY A 308 -22.57 -23.84 7.59
N GLY A 309 -22.35 -23.39 8.82
CA GLY A 309 -21.13 -23.64 9.57
C GLY A 309 -19.88 -23.07 8.91
N ASN A 310 -18.75 -23.78 9.01
CA ASN A 310 -17.46 -23.35 8.45
C ASN A 310 -17.41 -23.35 6.91
N GLY A 311 -18.46 -23.85 6.21
CA GLY A 311 -18.58 -23.87 4.76
C GLY A 311 -19.44 -22.73 4.20
N SER A 312 -19.86 -21.75 5.03
CA SER A 312 -20.63 -20.59 4.54
C SER A 312 -19.74 -19.61 3.79
N ALA A 313 -20.25 -19.14 2.65
CA ALA A 313 -19.57 -18.14 1.81
C ALA A 313 -20.50 -16.98 1.50
N LEU A 314 -19.94 -15.81 1.25
CA LEU A 314 -20.63 -14.68 0.65
C LEU A 314 -20.72 -14.94 -0.86
N VAL A 315 -21.89 -15.38 -1.31
CA VAL A 315 -22.20 -15.72 -2.72
C VAL A 315 -22.61 -14.46 -3.44
N CYS A 316 -21.82 -14.03 -4.41
CA CYS A 316 -22.00 -12.80 -5.16
C CYS A 316 -22.40 -13.07 -6.60
N ASN A 317 -23.58 -12.60 -7.00
CA ASN A 317 -24.11 -12.70 -8.36
C ASN A 317 -23.72 -11.44 -9.14
N GLN A 318 -23.08 -11.65 -10.26
CA GLN A 318 -22.60 -10.59 -11.16
C GLN A 318 -23.64 -10.30 -12.24
N PRO A 319 -23.69 -9.08 -12.79
CA PRO A 319 -24.60 -8.72 -13.88
C PRO A 319 -24.42 -9.53 -15.17
N ASP A 320 -23.26 -10.12 -15.39
CA ASP A 320 -22.96 -11.01 -16.53
C ASP A 320 -23.49 -12.44 -16.37
N GLY A 321 -24.19 -12.73 -15.25
CA GLY A 321 -24.76 -14.03 -14.93
C GLY A 321 -23.80 -14.98 -14.20
N ASN A 322 -22.55 -14.60 -14.01
CA ASN A 322 -21.60 -15.40 -13.24
C ASN A 322 -21.80 -15.22 -11.73
N THR A 323 -21.41 -16.23 -10.97
CA THR A 323 -21.47 -16.23 -9.49
C THR A 323 -20.09 -16.45 -8.92
N TYR A 324 -19.75 -15.68 -7.90
CA TYR A 324 -18.48 -15.79 -7.18
C TYR A 324 -18.70 -16.00 -5.69
N ASN A 325 -17.86 -16.83 -5.08
CA ASN A 325 -17.93 -17.17 -3.66
C ASN A 325 -16.72 -16.60 -2.93
N TYR A 326 -16.96 -15.69 -1.98
CA TYR A 326 -15.95 -15.19 -1.07
C TYR A 326 -16.08 -15.92 0.26
N ASN A 327 -15.07 -16.67 0.65
CA ASN A 327 -15.04 -17.34 1.94
C ASN A 327 -15.10 -16.31 3.07
N LYS A 328 -15.52 -16.75 4.26
CA LYS A 328 -15.51 -15.90 5.45
C LYS A 328 -14.06 -15.50 5.75
N PRO A 329 -13.75 -14.18 5.80
CA PRO A 329 -12.39 -13.73 6.07
C PRO A 329 -11.97 -14.01 7.50
N THR A 330 -10.68 -14.10 7.73
CA THR A 330 -10.05 -14.02 9.05
C THR A 330 -9.73 -12.55 9.38
N THR A 331 -9.40 -12.28 10.63
CA THR A 331 -8.87 -10.97 11.03
C THR A 331 -7.67 -10.56 10.18
N MET A 332 -6.74 -11.48 9.89
CA MET A 332 -5.57 -11.16 9.07
C MET A 332 -5.94 -10.80 7.63
N ASP A 333 -6.94 -11.46 7.05
CA ASP A 333 -7.43 -11.13 5.70
C ASP A 333 -7.97 -9.69 5.66
N VAL A 334 -8.71 -9.28 6.70
CA VAL A 334 -9.25 -7.91 6.81
C VAL A 334 -8.14 -6.88 7.01
N LEU A 335 -7.16 -7.17 7.85
CA LEU A 335 -6.06 -6.25 8.13
C LEU A 335 -5.11 -6.08 6.94
N GLY A 336 -4.86 -7.16 6.19
CA GLY A 336 -3.89 -7.17 5.09
C GLY A 336 -4.48 -6.88 3.72
N CYS A 337 -5.75 -7.20 3.50
CA CYS A 337 -6.42 -7.10 2.19
C CYS A 337 -5.71 -7.85 1.04
N ASN A 338 -4.89 -8.83 1.32
CA ASN A 338 -4.05 -9.55 0.35
C ASN A 338 -4.03 -11.07 0.55
N SER A 339 -4.95 -11.60 1.34
CA SER A 339 -5.06 -13.02 1.63
C SER A 339 -6.52 -13.46 1.68
N GLY A 340 -6.75 -14.77 1.76
CA GLY A 340 -8.09 -15.35 1.85
C GLY A 340 -9.01 -14.90 0.72
N PRO A 341 -10.21 -14.38 1.04
CA PRO A 341 -11.16 -13.92 0.02
C PRO A 341 -10.74 -12.60 -0.67
N PHE A 342 -9.72 -11.92 -0.16
CA PHE A 342 -9.24 -10.63 -0.67
C PHE A 342 -7.98 -10.76 -1.52
N THR A 343 -7.87 -11.86 -2.26
CA THR A 343 -6.83 -12.07 -3.27
C THR A 343 -7.43 -12.06 -4.67
N SER A 344 -6.61 -11.71 -5.66
CA SER A 344 -7.01 -11.88 -7.07
C SER A 344 -7.28 -13.35 -7.35
N GLN A 345 -8.55 -13.70 -7.58
CA GLN A 345 -8.98 -15.06 -7.87
C GLN A 345 -9.26 -15.29 -9.36
N GLY A 346 -8.60 -14.53 -10.22
CA GLY A 346 -8.76 -14.63 -11.68
C GLY A 346 -9.01 -13.28 -12.36
N SER A 347 -9.13 -13.29 -13.67
CA SER A 347 -9.15 -12.12 -14.54
C SER A 347 -10.54 -11.54 -14.82
N ASN A 348 -11.53 -11.82 -13.98
CA ASN A 348 -12.88 -11.29 -14.18
C ASN A 348 -12.96 -9.86 -13.65
N ASP A 349 -13.38 -8.92 -14.50
CA ASP A 349 -13.45 -7.50 -14.19
C ASP A 349 -14.35 -7.19 -12.98
N TYR A 350 -15.45 -7.91 -12.78
CA TYR A 350 -16.30 -7.73 -11.61
C TYR A 350 -15.58 -8.09 -10.31
N GLN A 351 -14.77 -9.14 -10.31
CA GLN A 351 -14.03 -9.57 -9.12
C GLN A 351 -12.97 -8.56 -8.76
N SER A 352 -12.21 -8.07 -9.75
CA SER A 352 -11.18 -7.04 -9.56
C SER A 352 -11.73 -5.76 -8.93
N ARG A 353 -13.04 -5.52 -9.04
CA ARG A 353 -13.75 -4.40 -8.42
C ARG A 353 -14.46 -4.76 -7.13
N THR A 354 -14.86 -6.02 -6.95
CA THR A 354 -15.67 -6.46 -5.80
C THR A 354 -14.83 -6.64 -4.56
N TRP A 355 -13.75 -7.45 -4.61
CA TRP A 355 -12.98 -7.77 -3.41
C TRP A 355 -12.24 -6.57 -2.78
N PRO A 356 -11.71 -5.58 -3.55
CA PRO A 356 -11.15 -4.37 -2.94
C PRO A 356 -12.19 -3.57 -2.13
N ARG A 357 -13.41 -3.47 -2.67
CA ARG A 357 -14.51 -2.76 -2.02
C ARG A 357 -15.01 -3.48 -0.77
N LEU A 358 -15.05 -4.81 -0.82
CA LEU A 358 -15.36 -5.61 0.36
C LEU A 358 -14.29 -5.41 1.44
N CYS A 359 -13.01 -5.51 1.09
CA CYS A 359 -11.96 -5.30 2.08
C CYS A 359 -11.98 -3.89 2.68
N ALA A 360 -12.12 -2.86 1.86
CA ALA A 360 -12.26 -1.48 2.35
C ALA A 360 -13.44 -1.32 3.33
N ALA A 361 -14.59 -1.94 3.01
CA ALA A 361 -15.76 -1.89 3.87
C ALA A 361 -15.55 -2.62 5.21
N PHE A 362 -14.83 -3.74 5.22
CA PHE A 362 -14.44 -4.44 6.45
C PHE A 362 -13.44 -3.59 7.26
N THR A 363 -12.39 -3.09 6.65
CA THR A 363 -11.33 -2.28 7.29
C THR A 363 -11.92 -1.04 7.95
N ARG A 364 -12.81 -0.33 7.26
CA ARG A 364 -13.50 0.87 7.73
C ARG A 364 -14.71 0.59 8.63
N SER A 365 -15.06 -0.70 8.79
CA SER A 365 -16.20 -1.20 9.61
C SER A 365 -17.55 -0.61 9.22
N THR A 366 -17.79 -0.40 7.93
CA THR A 366 -19.02 0.24 7.42
C THR A 366 -20.18 -0.72 7.18
N LEU A 367 -19.93 -2.04 7.06
CA LEU A 367 -20.93 -3.05 6.66
C LEU A 367 -22.09 -3.19 7.66
N LEU A 368 -21.91 -2.82 8.92
CA LEU A 368 -22.95 -2.88 9.95
C LEU A 368 -23.64 -1.52 10.21
N LEU A 369 -23.19 -0.46 9.56
CA LEU A 369 -23.82 0.86 9.66
C LEU A 369 -25.14 0.91 8.88
N ASP A 370 -26.00 1.90 9.20
CA ASP A 370 -27.14 2.24 8.37
C ASP A 370 -26.66 2.71 6.99
N GLY A 371 -27.15 2.09 5.91
CA GLY A 371 -26.67 2.28 4.53
C GLY A 371 -25.46 1.42 4.15
N GLY A 372 -24.94 0.58 5.07
CA GLY A 372 -23.81 -0.33 4.82
C GLY A 372 -24.15 -1.57 4.02
N ASP A 373 -25.41 -1.74 3.62
CA ASP A 373 -25.89 -2.76 2.70
C ASP A 373 -25.55 -2.44 1.23
N VAL A 374 -24.98 -1.26 0.97
CA VAL A 374 -24.33 -0.88 -0.29
C VAL A 374 -22.89 -0.48 -0.01
N THR A 375 -21.91 -1.01 -0.76
CA THR A 375 -20.49 -0.67 -0.62
C THR A 375 -19.78 -0.49 -1.97
N PRO A 376 -19.03 0.63 -2.20
CA PRO A 376 -19.08 1.85 -1.42
C PRO A 376 -20.44 2.53 -1.53
N SER A 377 -20.84 3.24 -0.49
CA SER A 377 -22.16 3.86 -0.37
C SER A 377 -22.05 5.38 -0.40
N SER A 378 -22.89 6.05 -1.20
CA SER A 378 -23.01 7.52 -1.17
C SER A 378 -23.58 8.06 0.16
N GLN A 379 -24.15 7.19 1.01
CA GLN A 379 -24.67 7.54 2.34
C GLN A 379 -23.63 7.42 3.45
N ILE A 380 -22.47 6.83 3.14
CA ILE A 380 -21.39 6.59 4.08
C ILE A 380 -20.12 7.25 3.55
N GLY A 381 -19.93 8.51 3.86
CA GLY A 381 -18.70 9.26 3.59
C GLY A 381 -17.66 9.08 4.69
N ALA A 382 -16.50 9.74 4.55
CA ALA A 382 -15.33 9.64 5.43
C ALA A 382 -15.67 9.90 6.91
N SER A 383 -16.57 10.81 7.20
CA SER A 383 -17.03 11.12 8.58
C SER A 383 -17.71 9.94 9.29
N ARG A 384 -18.10 8.92 8.56
CA ARG A 384 -18.72 7.70 9.08
C ARG A 384 -17.79 6.48 9.05
N TYR A 385 -16.59 6.63 8.50
CA TYR A 385 -15.58 5.57 8.54
C TYR A 385 -15.04 5.40 9.96
N TYR A 386 -14.69 4.19 10.32
CA TYR A 386 -14.06 3.86 11.59
C TYR A 386 -14.87 4.20 12.85
N THR A 387 -16.18 4.43 12.73
CA THR A 387 -17.07 4.78 13.88
C THR A 387 -17.50 3.56 14.69
N GLY A 388 -17.27 2.33 14.21
CA GLY A 388 -17.50 1.09 14.95
C GLY A 388 -16.46 0.86 16.04
N GLY A 389 -16.84 0.13 17.12
CA GLY A 389 -15.91 -0.21 18.21
C GLY A 389 -14.81 -1.21 17.78
N VAL A 390 -15.07 -2.02 16.76
CA VAL A 390 -14.08 -2.90 16.12
C VAL A 390 -13.79 -2.31 14.74
N THR A 391 -12.63 -1.71 14.58
CA THR A 391 -12.23 -1.03 13.35
C THR A 391 -10.71 -0.93 13.25
N ASN A 392 -10.16 -0.59 12.09
CA ASN A 392 -8.72 -0.36 11.93
C ASN A 392 -8.34 0.98 12.58
N HIS A 393 -7.94 0.92 13.85
CA HIS A 393 -7.56 2.12 14.61
C HIS A 393 -6.27 2.77 14.06
N PHE A 394 -5.36 2.01 13.47
CA PHE A 394 -4.18 2.57 12.82
C PHE A 394 -4.59 3.49 11.66
N SER A 395 -5.40 2.98 10.71
CA SER A 395 -5.85 3.78 9.56
C SER A 395 -6.67 4.99 10.03
N ARG A 396 -7.59 4.82 11.00
CA ARG A 396 -8.34 5.93 11.61
C ARG A 396 -7.41 7.04 12.12
N ILE A 397 -6.42 6.68 12.94
CA ILE A 397 -5.51 7.65 13.56
C ILE A 397 -4.61 8.31 12.51
N VAL A 398 -4.18 7.59 11.47
CA VAL A 398 -3.41 8.18 10.36
C VAL A 398 -4.25 9.25 9.67
N HIS A 399 -5.51 8.96 9.30
CA HIS A 399 -6.40 9.95 8.66
C HIS A 399 -6.70 11.15 9.57
N GLU A 400 -6.94 10.94 10.86
CA GLU A 400 -7.15 12.02 11.83
C GLU A 400 -5.89 12.89 12.05
N THR A 401 -4.72 12.39 11.68
CA THR A 401 -3.42 13.08 11.82
C THR A 401 -3.02 13.84 10.57
N VAL A 402 -3.52 13.46 9.40
CA VAL A 402 -3.19 14.11 8.11
C VAL A 402 -3.57 15.58 8.12
N THR A 403 -2.69 16.42 7.53
CA THR A 403 -2.96 17.83 7.33
C THR A 403 -3.68 18.04 6.01
N PRO A 404 -4.86 18.65 5.97
CA PRO A 404 -5.57 18.94 4.73
C PRO A 404 -4.73 19.73 3.73
N GLY A 405 -4.72 19.30 2.49
CA GLY A 405 -4.05 19.96 1.38
C GLY A 405 -5.00 20.73 0.46
N LYS A 406 -4.49 21.24 -0.66
CA LYS A 406 -5.30 21.92 -1.68
C LYS A 406 -6.18 20.94 -2.47
N THR A 407 -5.62 19.78 -2.79
CA THR A 407 -6.28 18.67 -3.48
C THR A 407 -5.79 17.39 -2.84
N GLY A 408 -6.65 16.48 -2.50
CA GLY A 408 -6.30 15.33 -1.71
C GLY A 408 -6.11 15.72 -0.23
N THR A 409 -6.64 14.94 0.65
CA THR A 409 -6.65 15.21 2.08
C THR A 409 -6.22 14.00 2.89
N GLY A 410 -5.71 12.97 2.21
CA GLY A 410 -5.50 11.68 2.80
C GLY A 410 -4.06 11.20 2.78
N ALA A 411 -3.91 10.00 3.27
CA ALA A 411 -2.71 9.21 3.15
C ALA A 411 -3.12 7.76 2.97
N TYR A 412 -2.41 7.00 2.17
CA TYR A 412 -2.75 5.61 1.92
C TYR A 412 -2.44 4.77 3.17
N ALA A 413 -3.44 4.55 4.03
CA ALA A 413 -3.27 3.92 5.34
C ALA A 413 -3.64 2.42 5.38
N PHE A 414 -4.21 1.88 4.30
CA PHE A 414 -4.39 0.44 4.06
C PHE A 414 -4.56 0.19 2.55
N ALA A 415 -4.46 -1.07 2.10
CA ALA A 415 -4.28 -1.44 0.69
C ALA A 415 -5.34 -0.93 -0.32
N PHE A 416 -6.56 -0.59 0.13
CA PHE A 416 -7.66 -0.09 -0.75
C PHE A 416 -8.28 1.19 -0.21
N ASP A 417 -7.45 2.09 0.28
CA ASP A 417 -7.89 3.38 0.80
C ASP A 417 -8.39 4.33 -0.31
N ASP A 418 -8.12 4.00 -1.56
CA ASP A 418 -8.64 4.66 -2.75
C ASP A 418 -10.10 4.29 -3.10
N VAL A 419 -10.72 3.37 -2.37
CA VAL A 419 -12.16 3.10 -2.47
C VAL A 419 -12.93 4.20 -1.73
N ASN A 420 -13.46 5.17 -2.46
CA ASN A 420 -14.17 6.31 -1.89
C ASN A 420 -15.69 6.17 -2.02
N ALA A 421 -16.43 6.92 -1.22
CA ALA A 421 -17.88 7.02 -1.32
C ALA A 421 -18.27 7.72 -2.64
N PRO A 422 -19.14 7.11 -3.47
CA PRO A 422 -19.47 7.68 -4.78
C PRO A 422 -20.20 9.01 -4.63
N GLY A 423 -19.72 10.01 -5.38
CA GLY A 423 -20.34 11.33 -5.46
C GLY A 423 -20.04 12.28 -4.32
N THR A 424 -19.23 11.91 -3.34
CA THR A 424 -18.82 12.79 -2.22
C THR A 424 -17.66 13.69 -2.58
N GLY A 425 -16.83 13.30 -3.55
CA GLY A 425 -15.59 14.00 -3.88
C GLY A 425 -14.48 13.80 -2.85
N GLU A 426 -14.67 12.90 -1.88
CA GLU A 426 -13.68 12.53 -0.87
C GLU A 426 -12.53 11.74 -1.51
N ASN A 427 -11.33 11.90 -0.97
CA ASN A 427 -10.13 11.18 -1.38
C ASN A 427 -9.28 10.88 -0.14
N GLU A 428 -9.67 9.85 0.60
CA GLU A 428 -8.99 9.47 1.84
C GLU A 428 -7.56 8.97 1.60
N SER A 429 -7.30 8.37 0.44
CA SER A 429 -5.96 7.89 0.08
C SER A 429 -4.96 9.00 -0.25
N GLY A 430 -5.43 10.21 -0.55
CA GLY A 430 -4.57 11.29 -1.03
C GLY A 430 -3.92 11.06 -2.40
N MET A 431 -4.27 9.98 -3.09
CA MET A 431 -3.67 9.63 -4.37
C MET A 431 -3.98 10.68 -5.45
N PHE A 432 -2.95 11.14 -6.14
CA PHE A 432 -3.07 11.97 -7.33
C PHE A 432 -3.04 11.12 -8.60
N GLN A 433 -3.86 11.52 -9.58
CA GLN A 433 -3.82 11.01 -10.95
C GLN A 433 -3.80 12.20 -11.90
N VAL A 434 -2.66 12.46 -12.54
CA VAL A 434 -2.41 13.72 -13.26
C VAL A 434 -1.86 13.42 -14.65
N GLY A 435 -2.63 13.76 -15.70
CA GLY A 435 -2.31 13.42 -17.09
C GLY A 435 -1.14 14.20 -17.72
N ASN A 436 -0.74 15.33 -17.15
CA ASN A 436 0.27 16.23 -17.73
C ASN A 436 1.28 16.68 -16.67
N ALA A 437 1.69 15.77 -15.79
CA ALA A 437 2.67 16.05 -14.73
C ALA A 437 4.00 16.53 -15.32
N LYS A 438 4.52 17.63 -14.78
CA LYS A 438 5.82 18.21 -15.07
C LYS A 438 6.84 17.86 -13.97
N SER A 439 6.41 17.96 -12.72
CA SER A 439 7.27 17.70 -11.58
C SER A 439 6.48 17.17 -10.38
N MET A 440 7.16 16.40 -9.56
CA MET A 440 6.67 15.93 -8.25
C MET A 440 7.64 16.41 -7.16
N GLU A 441 7.11 17.00 -6.09
CA GLU A 441 7.89 17.39 -4.91
C GLU A 441 7.50 16.51 -3.72
N ILE A 442 8.49 15.90 -3.09
CA ILE A 442 8.36 15.14 -1.85
C ILE A 442 8.92 16.01 -0.73
N MET A 443 8.09 16.28 0.28
CA MET A 443 8.47 17.04 1.46
C MET A 443 8.71 16.09 2.62
N VAL A 444 9.91 16.12 3.21
CA VAL A 444 10.31 15.30 4.35
C VAL A 444 10.43 16.19 5.59
N ARG A 445 9.68 15.86 6.67
CA ARG A 445 9.62 16.67 7.89
C ARG A 445 10.22 15.98 9.12
N GLY A 446 10.82 14.79 8.91
CA GLY A 446 11.37 13.96 9.99
C GLY A 446 10.33 12.99 10.58
N THR A 447 10.58 12.53 11.80
CA THR A 447 9.71 11.59 12.54
C THR A 447 8.63 12.31 13.31
#